data_9b943bdc14f9fd9ebf685a8f3e1a0bb3
#
_entry.id   9b943bdc14f9fd9ebf685a8f3e1a0bb3
#
_cell.length_a   1.000
_cell.length_b   1.000
_cell.length_c   1.000
_cell.angle_alpha   90.00
_cell.angle_beta   90.00
_cell.angle_gamma   90.00
#
_symmetry.space_group_name_H-M   'P 1'
#
loop_
_entity.id
_entity.type
_entity.pdbx_description
1 polymer ?
#
loop_
_entity_poly.entity_id
_entity_poly.type
_entity_poly.pdbx_seq_one_letter_code
_entity_poly.pdbx_strand_id
1 'polypeptide(L)'
;VFGRIGSLLVLGLCSTLALAATPAYTPSFHPDQLKGLPVGRPNQVLVLGSPHLSALPKTFAPDQLEPLLSRLEAWKPEAIAVEAVSGLQCDFMRRNPARYAESVASYCVDTGPAQAATGLDVPAANAEAERLLASWPTSPSAADRRRLAAVWLAAGERNSAVVQWLRLPTGERTPADGLTPELVAYLDKRLQGRDESVLVAATLAARLGLERVWAVDDHTADSPTPKALEKASGEAIMKAWDNPYTKARAEADAALEANLGKPGAMLALYRNYNAPEAALQAFHSDFGAALMEPSPQQFGRGYVGYWETRNLRMVANIRDVLGQAPGKRLLAIVGASHKGYYEAYLNQMHDVQLVDAGEILR
;
A
#
# COMPACT_ATOMS: atom_id res chain seq x y z
N VAL A 1 -35.41 70.84 50.31
CA VAL A 1 -34.76 71.14 49.04
C VAL A 1 -34.04 69.87 48.59
N PHE A 2 -34.55 69.18 47.58
CA PHE A 2 -34.06 67.89 47.09
C PHE A 2 -33.16 68.11 45.86
N GLY A 3 -31.90 67.69 45.98
CA GLY A 3 -30.97 67.64 44.83
C GLY A 3 -31.03 66.31 44.11
N ARG A 4 -31.29 66.28 42.78
CA ARG A 4 -31.24 65.15 41.95
C ARG A 4 -29.79 64.87 41.46
N ILE A 5 -29.27 63.69 41.74
CA ILE A 5 -28.02 63.17 41.15
C ILE A 5 -28.37 62.47 39.89
N GLY A 6 -27.90 63.00 38.77
CA GLY A 6 -28.02 62.31 37.45
C GLY A 6 -26.87 61.34 37.24
N SER A 7 -27.17 60.03 37.06
CA SER A 7 -26.20 59.03 36.66
C SER A 7 -26.01 59.07 35.15
N LEU A 8 -24.81 59.40 34.68
CA LEU A 8 -24.38 59.22 33.30
C LEU A 8 -23.99 57.73 33.10
N LEU A 9 -24.76 57.03 32.28
CA LEU A 9 -24.39 55.71 31.75
C LEU A 9 -23.44 55.93 30.55
N VAL A 10 -22.15 55.56 30.75
CA VAL A 10 -21.19 55.48 29.62
C VAL A 10 -21.31 54.12 29.00
N LEU A 11 -21.99 54.04 27.82
CA LEU A 11 -21.96 52.84 26.96
C LEU A 11 -20.59 52.76 26.25
N GLY A 12 -19.72 51.87 26.76
CA GLY A 12 -18.49 51.51 26.10
C GLY A 12 -18.81 50.64 24.88
N LEU A 13 -18.69 51.17 23.65
CA LEU A 13 -18.66 50.36 22.41
C LEU A 13 -17.34 49.58 22.39
N CYS A 14 -17.37 48.29 22.73
CA CYS A 14 -16.31 47.37 22.39
C CYS A 14 -16.40 47.05 20.88
N SER A 15 -15.67 47.78 20.06
CA SER A 15 -15.44 47.42 18.66
C SER A 15 -14.52 46.20 18.60
N THR A 16 -15.09 45.02 18.43
CA THR A 16 -14.33 43.82 18.07
C THR A 16 -13.81 43.99 16.65
N LEU A 17 -12.55 44.40 16.49
CA LEU A 17 -11.84 44.31 15.24
C LEU A 17 -11.75 42.81 14.87
N ALA A 18 -12.62 42.34 13.99
CA ALA A 18 -12.44 41.10 13.32
C ALA A 18 -11.18 41.22 12.43
N LEU A 19 -10.07 40.67 12.89
CA LEU A 19 -8.90 40.45 12.03
C LEU A 19 -9.37 39.60 10.87
N ALA A 20 -9.52 40.21 9.70
CA ALA A 20 -9.74 39.47 8.45
C ALA A 20 -8.56 38.53 8.28
N ALA A 21 -8.81 37.21 8.34
CA ALA A 21 -7.79 36.21 8.09
C ALA A 21 -7.23 36.46 6.69
N THR A 22 -5.92 36.64 6.61
CA THR A 22 -5.24 36.75 5.30
C THR A 22 -5.60 35.49 4.49
N PRO A 23 -6.04 35.62 3.22
CA PRO A 23 -6.33 34.44 2.41
C PRO A 23 -5.13 33.50 2.39
N ALA A 24 -5.38 32.21 2.57
CA ALA A 24 -4.31 31.21 2.50
C ALA A 24 -3.64 31.29 1.12
N TYR A 25 -2.32 31.28 1.10
CA TYR A 25 -1.56 31.25 -0.15
C TYR A 25 -1.89 29.98 -0.93
N THR A 26 -2.29 30.12 -2.19
CA THR A 26 -2.52 29.01 -3.12
C THR A 26 -1.41 29.04 -4.18
N PRO A 27 -0.60 27.98 -4.31
CA PRO A 27 0.43 27.89 -5.34
C PRO A 27 -0.17 28.02 -6.74
N SER A 28 0.53 28.72 -7.64
CA SER A 28 0.12 28.83 -9.04
C SER A 28 0.62 27.68 -9.93
N PHE A 29 1.54 26.87 -9.42
CA PHE A 29 2.06 25.70 -10.12
C PHE A 29 1.18 24.49 -9.84
N HIS A 30 0.54 23.95 -10.87
CA HIS A 30 -0.39 22.82 -10.82
C HIS A 30 0.12 21.68 -11.72
N PRO A 31 0.97 20.78 -11.20
CA PRO A 31 1.55 19.70 -12.00
C PRO A 31 0.51 18.80 -12.67
N ASP A 32 -0.62 18.56 -12.01
CA ASP A 32 -1.76 17.80 -12.52
C ASP A 32 -2.37 18.37 -13.80
N GLN A 33 -2.21 19.69 -14.03
CA GLN A 33 -2.67 20.40 -15.22
C GLN A 33 -1.59 20.47 -16.32
N LEU A 34 -0.36 20.15 -16.00
CA LEU A 34 0.79 20.17 -16.88
C LEU A 34 1.15 18.78 -17.42
N LYS A 35 0.11 18.03 -17.83
CA LYS A 35 0.31 16.70 -18.43
C LYS A 35 0.97 16.87 -19.79
N GLY A 36 2.23 16.43 -19.88
CA GLY A 36 2.95 16.35 -21.14
C GLY A 36 2.52 15.12 -21.94
N LEU A 37 2.60 15.23 -23.27
CA LEU A 37 2.61 14.04 -24.11
C LEU A 37 4.06 13.60 -24.24
N PRO A 38 4.50 12.55 -23.51
CA PRO A 38 5.87 12.05 -23.64
C PRO A 38 6.09 11.50 -25.04
N VAL A 39 7.32 11.48 -25.48
CA VAL A 39 7.68 10.69 -26.67
C VAL A 39 7.40 9.21 -26.34
N GLY A 40 6.46 8.60 -27.06
CA GLY A 40 5.96 7.26 -26.76
C GLY A 40 4.65 7.24 -25.95
N ARG A 41 4.33 6.10 -25.34
CA ARG A 41 3.12 5.94 -24.52
C ARG A 41 3.33 6.55 -23.13
N PRO A 42 2.32 7.23 -22.56
CA PRO A 42 2.36 7.60 -21.15
C PRO A 42 2.33 6.35 -20.26
N ASN A 43 2.82 6.51 -19.03
CA ASN A 43 2.62 5.49 -18.00
C ASN A 43 1.13 5.44 -17.62
N GLN A 44 0.53 4.25 -17.68
CA GLN A 44 -0.84 4.05 -17.20
C GLN A 44 -0.79 3.36 -15.83
N VAL A 45 -1.42 3.95 -14.83
CA VAL A 45 -1.43 3.40 -13.48
C VAL A 45 -2.86 3.13 -13.03
N LEU A 46 -3.13 1.86 -12.73
CA LEU A 46 -4.35 1.41 -12.08
C LEU A 46 -4.05 1.20 -10.59
N VAL A 47 -4.68 1.95 -9.72
CA VAL A 47 -4.61 1.75 -8.26
C VAL A 47 -5.82 0.92 -7.83
N LEU A 48 -5.57 -0.30 -7.39
CA LEU A 48 -6.57 -1.22 -6.87
C LEU A 48 -6.54 -1.19 -5.34
N GLY A 49 -7.55 -0.58 -4.74
CA GLY A 49 -7.81 -0.69 -3.30
C GLY A 49 -8.29 -2.10 -2.97
N SER A 50 -7.62 -2.75 -2.03
CA SER A 50 -7.96 -4.11 -1.58
C SER A 50 -8.45 -4.08 -0.14
N PRO A 51 -9.49 -4.86 0.22
CA PRO A 51 -9.66 -5.27 1.60
C PRO A 51 -8.46 -6.14 1.96
N HIS A 52 -7.96 -6.07 3.17
CA HIS A 52 -6.93 -7.03 3.56
C HIS A 52 -7.54 -8.43 3.58
N LEU A 53 -7.22 -9.26 2.59
CA LEU A 53 -7.84 -10.59 2.41
C LEU A 53 -7.66 -11.50 3.63
N SER A 54 -6.60 -11.27 4.42
CA SER A 54 -6.35 -11.96 5.68
C SER A 54 -7.41 -11.67 6.76
N ALA A 55 -8.06 -10.52 6.71
CA ALA A 55 -9.10 -10.10 7.64
C ALA A 55 -10.50 -10.59 7.27
N LEU A 56 -10.71 -11.06 6.03
CA LEU A 56 -12.02 -11.52 5.55
C LEU A 56 -12.52 -12.74 6.33
N PRO A 57 -13.85 -12.94 6.44
CA PRO A 57 -14.46 -14.09 7.11
C PRO A 57 -13.97 -15.45 6.56
N LYS A 58 -14.17 -16.51 7.33
CA LYS A 58 -13.77 -17.88 6.93
C LYS A 58 -14.50 -18.40 5.68
N THR A 59 -15.61 -17.77 5.30
CA THR A 59 -16.37 -18.05 4.08
C THR A 59 -15.66 -17.61 2.80
N PHE A 60 -14.65 -16.74 2.91
CA PHE A 60 -13.79 -16.42 1.77
C PHE A 60 -12.93 -17.60 1.38
N ALA A 61 -12.93 -17.94 0.09
CA ALA A 61 -12.05 -18.91 -0.54
C ALA A 61 -11.33 -18.27 -1.74
N PRO A 62 -10.06 -18.64 -2.02
CA PRO A 62 -9.25 -18.00 -3.07
C PRO A 62 -9.83 -18.06 -4.48
N ASP A 63 -10.62 -19.10 -4.82
CA ASP A 63 -11.30 -19.26 -6.12
C ASP A 63 -12.34 -18.16 -6.39
N GLN A 64 -12.87 -17.53 -5.35
CA GLN A 64 -13.78 -16.38 -5.48
C GLN A 64 -13.12 -15.14 -6.09
N LEU A 65 -11.78 -15.09 -6.14
CA LEU A 65 -11.01 -14.03 -6.78
C LEU A 65 -10.96 -14.16 -8.31
N GLU A 66 -11.36 -15.29 -8.87
CA GLU A 66 -11.24 -15.53 -10.33
C GLU A 66 -11.91 -14.45 -11.20
N PRO A 67 -13.12 -13.95 -10.88
CA PRO A 67 -13.72 -12.86 -11.65
C PRO A 67 -12.91 -11.55 -11.59
N LEU A 68 -12.23 -11.27 -10.49
CA LEU A 68 -11.32 -10.13 -10.36
C LEU A 68 -10.04 -10.35 -11.17
N LEU A 69 -9.41 -11.51 -11.00
CA LEU A 69 -8.18 -11.86 -11.71
C LEU A 69 -8.36 -11.81 -13.22
N SER A 70 -9.47 -12.35 -13.75
CA SER A 70 -9.79 -12.32 -15.18
C SER A 70 -9.89 -10.89 -15.73
N ARG A 71 -10.46 -9.94 -14.99
CA ARG A 71 -10.55 -8.52 -15.40
C ARG A 71 -9.19 -7.84 -15.40
N LEU A 72 -8.42 -8.05 -14.36
CA LEU A 72 -7.07 -7.49 -14.26
C LEU A 72 -6.15 -8.07 -15.32
N GLU A 73 -6.27 -9.38 -15.62
CA GLU A 73 -5.54 -10.05 -16.68
C GLU A 73 -5.91 -9.49 -18.07
N ALA A 74 -7.19 -9.21 -18.32
CA ALA A 74 -7.66 -8.59 -19.56
C ALA A 74 -7.10 -7.16 -19.76
N TRP A 75 -6.86 -6.41 -18.68
CA TRP A 75 -6.18 -5.11 -18.75
C TRP A 75 -4.69 -5.24 -19.06
N LYS A 76 -4.08 -6.40 -18.81
CA LYS A 76 -2.69 -6.75 -19.13
C LYS A 76 -1.67 -5.79 -18.51
N PRO A 77 -1.58 -5.67 -17.17
CA PRO A 77 -0.50 -4.92 -16.56
C PRO A 77 0.88 -5.49 -16.94
N GLU A 78 1.84 -4.61 -17.16
CA GLU A 78 3.23 -4.94 -17.53
C GLU A 78 4.16 -4.81 -16.31
N ALA A 79 3.67 -4.24 -15.21
CA ALA A 79 4.29 -4.19 -13.89
C ALA A 79 3.20 -4.27 -12.81
N ILE A 80 3.50 -4.92 -11.69
CA ILE A 80 2.59 -5.03 -10.54
C ILE A 80 3.36 -4.61 -9.30
N ALA A 81 2.84 -3.61 -8.58
CA ALA A 81 3.34 -3.11 -7.30
C ALA A 81 2.42 -3.54 -6.15
N VAL A 82 3.00 -3.86 -5.01
CA VAL A 82 2.27 -4.35 -3.82
C VAL A 82 2.70 -3.63 -2.56
N GLU A 83 1.79 -3.52 -1.61
CA GLU A 83 2.03 -3.01 -0.26
C GLU A 83 2.86 -4.05 0.53
N ALA A 84 4.14 -4.08 0.27
CA ALA A 84 5.12 -4.89 0.97
C ALA A 84 6.43 -4.12 1.07
N VAL A 85 7.14 -4.29 2.19
CA VAL A 85 8.45 -3.66 2.39
C VAL A 85 9.50 -4.42 1.59
N SER A 86 10.34 -3.68 0.85
CA SER A 86 11.43 -4.28 0.07
C SER A 86 12.54 -4.85 0.97
N GLY A 87 13.26 -5.83 0.46
CA GLY A 87 14.38 -6.42 1.19
C GLY A 87 15.47 -5.42 1.52
N LEU A 88 15.78 -4.49 0.60
CA LEU A 88 16.77 -3.42 0.84
C LEU A 88 16.34 -2.49 1.96
N GLN A 89 15.07 -2.14 2.05
CA GLN A 89 14.57 -1.32 3.14
C GLN A 89 14.61 -2.09 4.47
N CYS A 90 14.26 -3.38 4.47
CA CYS A 90 14.39 -4.25 5.63
C CYS A 90 15.85 -4.37 6.10
N ASP A 91 16.82 -4.48 5.19
CA ASP A 91 18.25 -4.49 5.52
C ASP A 91 18.68 -3.16 6.16
N PHE A 92 18.24 -2.02 5.60
CA PHE A 92 18.47 -0.71 6.19
C PHE A 92 17.90 -0.61 7.61
N MET A 93 16.64 -1.03 7.82
CA MET A 93 15.98 -0.97 9.12
C MET A 93 16.65 -1.89 10.16
N ARG A 94 17.10 -3.09 9.77
CA ARG A 94 17.85 -3.99 10.65
C ARG A 94 19.18 -3.40 11.13
N ARG A 95 19.83 -2.57 10.32
CA ARG A 95 21.07 -1.84 10.69
C ARG A 95 20.80 -0.70 11.65
N ASN A 96 19.54 -0.31 11.86
CA ASN A 96 19.13 0.78 12.75
C ASN A 96 18.10 0.32 13.80
N PRO A 97 18.43 -0.70 14.64
CA PRO A 97 17.45 -1.37 15.50
C PRO A 97 16.89 -0.46 16.60
N ALA A 98 17.62 0.57 17.04
CA ALA A 98 17.13 1.50 18.04
C ALA A 98 15.85 2.25 17.58
N ARG A 99 15.66 2.38 16.28
CA ARG A 99 14.48 3.03 15.70
C ARG A 99 13.45 2.05 15.14
N TYR A 100 13.90 0.94 14.53
CA TYR A 100 13.06 0.12 13.66
C TYR A 100 12.87 -1.31 14.15
N ALA A 101 13.22 -1.66 15.40
CA ALA A 101 13.10 -3.04 15.87
C ALA A 101 11.67 -3.59 15.71
N GLU A 102 10.64 -2.79 16.02
CA GLU A 102 9.23 -3.18 15.88
C GLU A 102 8.80 -3.30 14.42
N SER A 103 9.22 -2.36 13.57
CA SER A 103 8.93 -2.39 12.13
C SER A 103 9.58 -3.61 11.47
N VAL A 104 10.82 -3.94 11.86
CA VAL A 104 11.51 -5.15 11.39
C VAL A 104 10.77 -6.41 11.81
N ALA A 105 10.34 -6.50 13.08
CA ALA A 105 9.61 -7.66 13.58
C ALA A 105 8.24 -7.83 12.89
N SER A 106 7.59 -6.73 12.53
CA SER A 106 6.24 -6.73 11.94
C SER A 106 6.24 -6.98 10.44
N TYR A 107 7.20 -6.40 9.70
CA TYR A 107 7.11 -6.31 8.24
C TYR A 107 8.22 -7.05 7.49
N CYS A 108 9.35 -7.31 8.13
CA CYS A 108 10.52 -7.87 7.45
C CYS A 108 10.59 -9.41 7.58
N VAL A 109 10.79 -10.07 6.44
CA VAL A 109 11.00 -11.53 6.42
C VAL A 109 12.42 -11.86 6.90
N ASP A 110 12.58 -12.99 7.59
CA ASP A 110 13.91 -13.55 7.85
C ASP A 110 14.53 -14.06 6.54
N THR A 111 15.66 -13.48 6.16
CA THR A 111 16.42 -13.84 4.96
C THR A 111 17.58 -14.81 5.27
N GLY A 112 17.85 -15.11 6.53
CA GLY A 112 18.98 -15.94 6.96
C GLY A 112 19.07 -17.30 6.26
N PRO A 113 18.00 -18.12 6.24
CA PRO A 113 18.03 -19.41 5.53
C PRO A 113 18.36 -19.30 4.04
N ALA A 114 17.83 -18.28 3.35
CA ALA A 114 18.09 -18.06 1.93
C ALA A 114 19.50 -17.51 1.68
N GLN A 115 20.00 -16.65 2.54
CA GLN A 115 21.38 -16.17 2.49
C GLN A 115 22.38 -17.33 2.70
N ALA A 116 22.10 -18.22 3.66
CA ALA A 116 22.92 -19.41 3.88
C ALA A 116 22.93 -20.35 2.66
N ALA A 117 21.79 -20.51 1.98
CA ALA A 117 21.66 -21.36 0.81
C ALA A 117 22.31 -20.78 -0.45
N THR A 118 22.30 -19.47 -0.62
CA THR A 118 22.81 -18.77 -1.82
C THR A 118 24.21 -18.21 -1.65
N GLY A 119 24.67 -18.00 -0.42
CA GLY A 119 25.92 -17.27 -0.12
C GLY A 119 25.81 -15.75 -0.36
N LEU A 120 24.60 -15.22 -0.54
CA LEU A 120 24.37 -13.81 -0.87
C LEU A 120 23.69 -13.10 0.31
N ASP A 121 24.18 -11.92 0.70
CA ASP A 121 23.43 -11.00 1.56
C ASP A 121 22.34 -10.25 0.77
N VAL A 122 21.51 -9.47 1.46
CA VAL A 122 20.38 -8.79 0.83
C VAL A 122 20.81 -7.88 -0.33
N PRO A 123 21.83 -6.99 -0.20
CA PRO A 123 22.27 -6.17 -1.33
C PRO A 123 22.84 -6.99 -2.51
N ALA A 124 23.67 -7.99 -2.22
CA ALA A 124 24.25 -8.84 -3.27
C ALA A 124 23.20 -9.68 -3.98
N ALA A 125 22.20 -10.18 -3.24
CA ALA A 125 21.09 -10.94 -3.82
C ALA A 125 20.19 -10.05 -4.71
N ASN A 126 19.93 -8.80 -4.33
CA ASN A 126 19.22 -7.86 -5.21
C ASN A 126 20.01 -7.60 -6.50
N ALA A 127 21.33 -7.35 -6.41
CA ALA A 127 22.18 -7.16 -7.58
C ALA A 127 22.22 -8.42 -8.47
N GLU A 128 22.31 -9.61 -7.89
CA GLU A 128 22.28 -10.88 -8.65
C GLU A 128 20.93 -11.11 -9.34
N ALA A 129 19.82 -10.78 -8.70
CA ALA A 129 18.51 -10.89 -9.31
C ALA A 129 18.39 -9.98 -10.55
N GLU A 130 18.83 -8.73 -10.47
CA GLU A 130 18.84 -7.82 -11.61
C GLU A 130 19.79 -8.32 -12.74
N ARG A 131 20.95 -8.86 -12.39
CA ARG A 131 21.88 -9.47 -13.35
C ARG A 131 21.27 -10.68 -14.07
N LEU A 132 20.57 -11.56 -13.35
CA LEU A 132 19.87 -12.70 -13.92
C LEU A 132 18.76 -12.23 -14.88
N LEU A 133 17.97 -11.24 -14.47
CA LEU A 133 16.87 -10.72 -15.29
C LEU A 133 17.37 -9.98 -16.55
N ALA A 134 18.51 -9.30 -16.49
CA ALA A 134 19.11 -8.63 -17.66
C ALA A 134 19.50 -9.61 -18.76
N SER A 135 19.80 -10.87 -18.42
CA SER A 135 20.13 -11.96 -19.35
C SER A 135 19.11 -13.10 -19.30
N TRP A 136 17.86 -12.80 -18.92
CA TRP A 136 16.84 -13.84 -18.72
C TRP A 136 16.51 -14.58 -20.01
N PRO A 137 16.53 -15.91 -20.02
CA PRO A 137 16.22 -16.67 -21.22
C PRO A 137 14.77 -16.45 -21.67
N THR A 138 14.54 -16.47 -22.97
CA THR A 138 13.17 -16.42 -23.54
C THR A 138 12.33 -17.62 -23.07
N SER A 139 12.98 -18.78 -22.87
CA SER A 139 12.35 -20.01 -22.34
C SER A 139 13.16 -20.49 -21.12
N PRO A 140 12.94 -19.90 -19.95
CA PRO A 140 13.70 -20.28 -18.74
C PRO A 140 13.35 -21.70 -18.30
N SER A 141 14.39 -22.46 -17.93
CA SER A 141 14.25 -23.80 -17.39
C SER A 141 13.68 -23.78 -15.96
N ALA A 142 13.30 -24.95 -15.45
CA ALA A 142 12.91 -25.10 -14.04
C ALA A 142 14.07 -24.73 -13.09
N ALA A 143 15.31 -25.05 -13.46
CA ALA A 143 16.49 -24.66 -12.70
C ALA A 143 16.69 -23.15 -12.64
N ASP A 144 16.51 -22.44 -13.77
CA ASP A 144 16.60 -20.97 -13.78
C ASP A 144 15.57 -20.35 -12.82
N ARG A 145 14.33 -20.85 -12.83
CA ARG A 145 13.26 -20.36 -11.96
C ARG A 145 13.51 -20.65 -10.50
N ARG A 146 13.98 -21.86 -10.14
CA ARG A 146 14.33 -22.20 -8.75
C ARG A 146 15.49 -21.32 -8.28
N ARG A 147 16.52 -21.15 -9.11
CA ARG A 147 17.65 -20.26 -8.79
C ARG A 147 17.18 -18.83 -8.55
N LEU A 148 16.37 -18.26 -9.43
CA LEU A 148 15.87 -16.90 -9.27
C LEU A 148 14.96 -16.77 -8.04
N ALA A 149 14.14 -17.78 -7.72
CA ALA A 149 13.34 -17.82 -6.51
C ALA A 149 14.22 -17.81 -5.24
N ALA A 150 15.29 -18.60 -5.19
CA ALA A 150 16.24 -18.63 -4.08
C ALA A 150 16.93 -17.25 -3.91
N VAL A 151 17.36 -16.64 -5.00
CA VAL A 151 17.97 -15.31 -5.00
C VAL A 151 16.97 -14.26 -4.52
N TRP A 152 15.71 -14.28 -4.97
CA TRP A 152 14.67 -13.37 -4.49
C TRP A 152 14.38 -13.54 -2.99
N LEU A 153 14.41 -14.77 -2.46
CA LEU A 153 14.29 -15.01 -1.01
C LEU A 153 15.46 -14.41 -0.23
N ALA A 154 16.69 -14.57 -0.72
CA ALA A 154 17.88 -13.98 -0.13
C ALA A 154 17.86 -12.45 -0.21
N ALA A 155 17.31 -11.90 -1.29
CA ALA A 155 17.09 -10.48 -1.50
C ALA A 155 15.98 -9.88 -0.60
N GLY A 156 15.19 -10.72 0.09
CA GLY A 156 14.04 -10.27 0.88
C GLY A 156 12.78 -9.99 0.05
N GLU A 157 12.80 -10.30 -1.26
CA GLU A 157 11.71 -10.07 -2.22
C GLU A 157 10.79 -11.30 -2.32
N ARG A 158 10.18 -11.67 -1.16
CA ARG A 158 9.40 -12.90 -0.99
C ARG A 158 8.27 -13.08 -2.03
N ASN A 159 7.64 -11.99 -2.46
CA ASN A 159 6.53 -12.05 -3.40
C ASN A 159 7.02 -12.32 -4.84
N SER A 160 8.17 -11.78 -5.22
CA SER A 160 8.84 -12.13 -6.48
C SER A 160 9.31 -13.59 -6.51
N ALA A 161 9.79 -14.12 -5.37
CA ALA A 161 10.10 -15.55 -5.25
C ALA A 161 8.84 -16.42 -5.47
N VAL A 162 7.68 -16.02 -4.94
CA VAL A 162 6.40 -16.71 -5.16
C VAL A 162 6.00 -16.66 -6.63
N VAL A 163 6.25 -15.57 -7.37
CA VAL A 163 6.00 -15.53 -8.81
C VAL A 163 6.77 -16.64 -9.53
N GLN A 164 8.06 -16.79 -9.26
CA GLN A 164 8.88 -17.85 -9.85
C GLN A 164 8.38 -19.24 -9.48
N TRP A 165 7.98 -19.43 -8.21
CA TRP A 165 7.43 -20.68 -7.70
C TRP A 165 6.11 -21.06 -8.38
N LEU A 166 5.21 -20.10 -8.58
CA LEU A 166 3.94 -20.30 -9.30
C LEU A 166 4.13 -20.64 -10.78
N ARG A 167 5.18 -20.14 -11.41
CA ARG A 167 5.51 -20.41 -12.82
C ARG A 167 6.20 -21.75 -13.04
N LEU A 168 6.60 -22.46 -11.99
CA LEU A 168 7.07 -23.85 -12.09
C LEU A 168 5.89 -24.82 -12.24
N PRO A 169 5.99 -25.80 -13.14
CA PRO A 169 5.10 -26.96 -13.08
C PRO A 169 5.12 -27.59 -11.69
N THR A 170 4.00 -28.12 -11.22
CA THR A 170 3.89 -28.67 -9.86
C THR A 170 4.97 -29.74 -9.56
N GLY A 171 5.26 -30.60 -10.52
CA GLY A 171 6.30 -31.63 -10.37
C GLY A 171 7.74 -31.09 -10.27
N GLU A 172 7.96 -29.82 -10.67
CA GLU A 172 9.25 -29.14 -10.61
C GLU A 172 9.42 -28.27 -9.34
N ARG A 173 8.39 -28.19 -8.51
CA ARG A 173 8.43 -27.48 -7.23
C ARG A 173 9.11 -28.32 -6.16
N THR A 174 10.42 -28.51 -6.34
CA THR A 174 11.25 -29.40 -5.53
C THR A 174 12.49 -28.69 -5.01
N PRO A 175 13.11 -29.17 -3.91
CA PRO A 175 14.38 -28.65 -3.41
C PRO A 175 15.50 -28.91 -4.42
N ALA A 176 15.99 -27.84 -5.06
CA ALA A 176 17.12 -27.82 -5.97
C ALA A 176 17.57 -26.37 -6.27
N ASP A 177 18.70 -26.18 -6.91
CA ASP A 177 19.18 -24.93 -7.50
C ASP A 177 19.16 -23.73 -6.52
N GLY A 178 19.55 -23.94 -5.27
CA GLY A 178 19.56 -22.94 -4.19
C GLY A 178 18.30 -22.94 -3.32
N LEU A 179 17.24 -23.65 -3.68
CA LEU A 179 16.09 -23.88 -2.81
C LEU A 179 16.32 -25.11 -1.93
N THR A 180 16.48 -24.92 -0.63
CA THR A 180 16.52 -25.99 0.37
C THR A 180 15.10 -26.51 0.67
N PRO A 181 14.94 -27.68 1.32
CA PRO A 181 13.62 -28.16 1.77
C PRO A 181 12.88 -27.14 2.65
N GLU A 182 13.59 -26.38 3.49
CA GLU A 182 13.03 -25.32 4.31
C GLU A 182 12.46 -24.16 3.48
N LEU A 183 13.20 -23.70 2.47
CA LEU A 183 12.75 -22.64 1.56
C LEU A 183 11.56 -23.06 0.69
N VAL A 184 11.54 -24.33 0.25
CA VAL A 184 10.38 -24.91 -0.44
C VAL A 184 9.17 -24.91 0.49
N ALA A 185 9.29 -25.40 1.71
CA ALA A 185 8.21 -25.40 2.70
C ALA A 185 7.71 -23.97 2.99
N TYR A 186 8.62 -22.99 3.03
CA TYR A 186 8.25 -21.58 3.17
C TYR A 186 7.40 -21.10 1.98
N LEU A 187 7.82 -21.36 0.74
CA LEU A 187 7.09 -20.98 -0.47
C LEU A 187 5.70 -21.64 -0.53
N ASP A 188 5.63 -22.94 -0.23
CA ASP A 188 4.35 -23.68 -0.21
C ASP A 188 3.41 -23.13 0.88
N LYS A 189 3.93 -22.80 2.06
CA LYS A 189 3.15 -22.14 3.12
C LYS A 189 2.62 -20.77 2.67
N ARG A 190 3.41 -20.01 1.90
CA ARG A 190 2.95 -18.71 1.35
C ARG A 190 1.75 -18.88 0.44
N LEU A 191 1.70 -19.94 -0.38
CA LEU A 191 0.55 -20.21 -1.26
C LEU A 191 -0.74 -20.55 -0.50
N GLN A 192 -0.63 -21.02 0.74
CA GLN A 192 -1.77 -21.34 1.60
C GLN A 192 -2.28 -20.10 2.38
N GLY A 193 -1.55 -19.01 2.34
CA GLY A 193 -1.89 -17.77 3.03
C GLY A 193 -3.03 -17.01 2.36
N ARG A 194 -3.68 -16.14 3.14
CA ARG A 194 -4.74 -15.25 2.66
C ARG A 194 -4.18 -13.82 2.53
N ASP A 195 -3.32 -13.63 1.56
CA ASP A 195 -2.54 -12.41 1.35
C ASP A 195 -2.73 -11.95 -0.10
N GLU A 196 -3.20 -10.74 -0.32
CA GLU A 196 -3.43 -10.14 -1.64
C GLU A 196 -2.16 -10.06 -2.49
N SER A 197 -0.99 -9.91 -1.84
CA SER A 197 0.29 -9.93 -2.57
C SER A 197 0.57 -11.28 -3.22
N VAL A 198 0.04 -12.37 -2.67
CA VAL A 198 0.14 -13.72 -3.23
C VAL A 198 -1.06 -14.05 -4.10
N LEU A 199 -2.28 -13.96 -3.52
CA LEU A 199 -3.51 -14.44 -4.17
C LEU A 199 -3.90 -13.60 -5.38
N VAL A 200 -3.56 -12.30 -5.39
CA VAL A 200 -3.85 -11.42 -6.52
C VAL A 200 -2.57 -11.10 -7.29
N ALA A 201 -1.59 -10.44 -6.66
CA ALA A 201 -0.46 -9.89 -7.39
C ALA A 201 0.47 -10.95 -7.97
N ALA A 202 1.00 -11.88 -7.16
CA ALA A 202 1.92 -12.92 -7.64
C ALA A 202 1.22 -13.90 -8.60
N THR A 203 -0.04 -14.24 -8.31
CA THR A 203 -0.87 -15.09 -9.19
C THR A 203 -1.05 -14.44 -10.57
N LEU A 204 -1.43 -13.16 -10.60
CA LEU A 204 -1.60 -12.41 -11.84
C LEU A 204 -0.26 -12.23 -12.57
N ALA A 205 0.82 -11.91 -11.86
CA ALA A 205 2.15 -11.82 -12.45
C ALA A 205 2.57 -13.13 -13.12
N ALA A 206 2.32 -14.27 -12.46
CA ALA A 206 2.62 -15.58 -13.03
C ALA A 206 1.80 -15.88 -14.30
N ARG A 207 0.50 -15.56 -14.32
CA ARG A 207 -0.38 -15.71 -15.48
C ARG A 207 0.06 -14.86 -16.68
N LEU A 208 0.47 -13.62 -16.40
CA LEU A 208 0.92 -12.66 -17.41
C LEU A 208 2.36 -12.89 -17.88
N GLY A 209 3.06 -13.85 -17.31
CA GLY A 209 4.45 -14.11 -17.67
C GLY A 209 5.45 -13.10 -17.11
N LEU A 210 5.07 -12.30 -16.11
CA LEU A 210 5.98 -11.40 -15.44
C LEU A 210 6.95 -12.18 -14.54
N GLU A 211 8.16 -11.64 -14.35
CA GLU A 211 9.21 -12.33 -13.58
C GLU A 211 9.29 -11.86 -12.13
N ARG A 212 8.61 -10.75 -11.78
CA ARG A 212 8.59 -10.16 -10.44
C ARG A 212 7.33 -9.37 -10.14
N VAL A 213 7.11 -9.09 -8.87
CA VAL A 213 6.27 -7.99 -8.36
C VAL A 213 7.15 -7.01 -7.59
N TRP A 214 6.74 -5.75 -7.50
CA TRP A 214 7.50 -4.68 -6.89
C TRP A 214 6.97 -4.37 -5.50
N ALA A 215 7.82 -4.52 -4.50
CA ALA A 215 7.53 -4.12 -3.13
C ALA A 215 7.70 -2.59 -3.01
N VAL A 216 6.61 -1.86 -2.73
CA VAL A 216 6.62 -0.39 -2.73
C VAL A 216 6.24 0.24 -1.40
N ASP A 217 5.93 -0.55 -0.37
CA ASP A 217 5.66 -0.03 0.97
C ASP A 217 6.90 0.61 1.60
N ASP A 218 6.67 1.54 2.54
CA ASP A 218 7.76 2.24 3.22
C ASP A 218 7.45 2.47 4.71
N HIS A 219 8.27 1.90 5.55
CA HIS A 219 8.25 2.04 7.01
C HIS A 219 9.45 2.85 7.56
N THR A 220 10.18 3.56 6.71
CA THR A 220 11.31 4.38 7.17
C THR A 220 10.88 5.67 7.85
N ALA A 221 9.59 6.02 7.81
CA ALA A 221 9.00 7.07 8.64
C ALA A 221 8.71 6.63 10.07
N ASP A 222 8.67 5.33 10.34
CA ASP A 222 8.38 4.80 11.68
C ASP A 222 9.35 5.36 12.71
N SER A 223 8.81 5.65 13.88
CA SER A 223 9.60 6.03 15.05
C SER A 223 8.90 5.49 16.30
N PRO A 224 9.66 5.01 17.30
CA PRO A 224 9.07 4.52 18.54
C PRO A 224 8.24 5.62 19.21
N THR A 225 7.02 5.30 19.59
CA THR A 225 6.27 6.15 20.51
C THR A 225 6.83 5.97 21.92
N PRO A 226 7.11 7.05 22.68
CA PRO A 226 7.54 6.90 24.06
C PRO A 226 6.54 6.07 24.86
N LYS A 227 6.98 5.02 25.56
CA LYS A 227 6.11 4.09 26.32
C LYS A 227 5.08 4.78 27.21
N ALA A 228 5.46 5.92 27.80
CA ALA A 228 4.56 6.72 28.65
C ALA A 228 3.37 7.32 27.86
N LEU A 229 3.46 7.43 26.54
CA LEU A 229 2.44 8.03 25.67
C LEU A 229 1.69 7.00 24.83
N GLU A 230 2.18 5.77 24.69
CA GLU A 230 1.58 4.74 23.83
C GLU A 230 0.10 4.52 24.12
N LYS A 231 -0.24 4.31 25.40
CA LYS A 231 -1.62 4.09 25.82
C LYS A 231 -2.50 5.31 25.52
N ALA A 232 -2.05 6.50 25.90
CA ALA A 232 -2.81 7.74 25.71
C ALA A 232 -3.01 8.06 24.22
N SER A 233 -1.99 7.84 23.39
CA SER A 233 -2.06 8.00 21.95
C SER A 233 -3.06 7.01 21.32
N GLY A 234 -2.96 5.73 21.68
CA GLY A 234 -3.89 4.71 21.19
C GLY A 234 -5.34 5.00 21.56
N GLU A 235 -5.62 5.35 22.83
CA GLU A 235 -6.96 5.72 23.29
C GLU A 235 -7.52 6.96 22.57
N ALA A 236 -6.68 7.97 22.31
CA ALA A 236 -7.08 9.17 21.60
C ALA A 236 -7.49 8.88 20.15
N ILE A 237 -6.70 8.07 19.42
CA ILE A 237 -7.01 7.67 18.04
C ILE A 237 -8.24 6.78 18.01
N MET A 238 -8.34 5.77 18.87
CA MET A 238 -9.52 4.89 18.93
C MET A 238 -10.80 5.68 19.23
N LYS A 239 -10.73 6.70 20.08
CA LYS A 239 -11.86 7.60 20.34
C LYS A 239 -12.24 8.44 19.12
N ALA A 240 -11.26 8.92 18.34
CA ALA A 240 -11.52 9.65 17.10
C ALA A 240 -12.22 8.76 16.07
N TRP A 241 -11.85 7.48 16.00
CA TRP A 241 -12.46 6.50 15.09
C TRP A 241 -13.87 6.05 15.51
N ASP A 242 -14.33 6.29 16.75
CA ASP A 242 -15.72 6.06 17.13
C ASP A 242 -16.62 7.19 16.64
N ASN A 243 -16.89 7.20 15.35
CA ASN A 243 -17.69 8.21 14.67
C ASN A 243 -18.72 7.58 13.70
N PRO A 244 -19.71 8.36 13.21
CA PRO A 244 -20.76 7.84 12.33
C PRO A 244 -20.25 7.26 11.01
N TYR A 245 -19.16 7.81 10.45
CA TYR A 245 -18.58 7.34 9.19
C TYR A 245 -17.92 5.98 9.35
N THR A 246 -17.23 5.74 10.47
CA THR A 246 -16.67 4.42 10.80
C THR A 246 -17.77 3.37 10.94
N LYS A 247 -18.86 3.71 11.62
CA LYS A 247 -20.01 2.81 11.79
C LYS A 247 -20.65 2.47 10.45
N ALA A 248 -20.91 3.46 9.61
CA ALA A 248 -21.49 3.26 8.28
C ALA A 248 -20.58 2.39 7.38
N ARG A 249 -19.25 2.59 7.41
CA ARG A 249 -18.31 1.72 6.68
C ARG A 249 -18.36 0.28 7.19
N ALA A 250 -18.30 0.09 8.50
CA ALA A 250 -18.35 -1.25 9.11
C ALA A 250 -19.66 -2.00 8.76
N GLU A 251 -20.80 -1.30 8.75
CA GLU A 251 -22.09 -1.87 8.34
C GLU A 251 -22.09 -2.26 6.85
N ALA A 252 -21.58 -1.40 5.97
CA ALA A 252 -21.47 -1.69 4.55
C ALA A 252 -20.54 -2.86 4.26
N ASP A 253 -19.38 -2.91 4.91
CA ASP A 253 -18.42 -4.01 4.79
C ASP A 253 -19.03 -5.32 5.29
N ALA A 254 -19.66 -5.33 6.46
CA ALA A 254 -20.33 -6.51 7.01
C ALA A 254 -21.45 -7.04 6.08
N ALA A 255 -22.22 -6.14 5.46
CA ALA A 255 -23.27 -6.52 4.51
C ALA A 255 -22.71 -7.18 3.24
N LEU A 256 -21.57 -6.71 2.73
CA LEU A 256 -20.88 -7.29 1.58
C LEU A 256 -20.22 -8.63 1.95
N GLU A 257 -19.54 -8.68 3.10
CA GLU A 257 -18.86 -9.87 3.60
C GLU A 257 -19.83 -11.03 3.91
N ALA A 258 -21.04 -10.73 4.38
CA ALA A 258 -22.09 -11.73 4.59
C ALA A 258 -22.52 -12.44 3.30
N ASN A 259 -22.21 -11.86 2.13
CA ASN A 259 -22.50 -12.45 0.85
C ASN A 259 -21.30 -13.23 0.25
N LEU A 260 -20.14 -13.24 0.89
CA LEU A 260 -18.99 -14.03 0.43
C LEU A 260 -19.36 -15.50 0.33
N GLY A 261 -18.91 -16.15 -0.73
CA GLY A 261 -19.36 -17.50 -1.11
C GLY A 261 -20.44 -17.50 -2.21
N LYS A 262 -21.13 -16.36 -2.44
CA LYS A 262 -22.06 -16.25 -3.56
C LYS A 262 -21.32 -15.80 -4.84
N PRO A 263 -21.76 -16.21 -6.03
CA PRO A 263 -21.18 -15.75 -7.29
C PRO A 263 -21.15 -14.22 -7.38
N GLY A 264 -20.00 -13.64 -7.73
CA GLY A 264 -19.82 -12.20 -7.91
C GLY A 264 -19.65 -11.39 -6.61
N ALA A 265 -19.81 -11.97 -5.44
CA ALA A 265 -19.73 -11.24 -4.16
C ALA A 265 -18.34 -10.62 -3.93
N MET A 266 -17.27 -11.34 -4.23
CA MET A 266 -15.91 -10.81 -4.13
C MET A 266 -15.70 -9.60 -5.05
N LEU A 267 -16.19 -9.68 -6.29
CA LEU A 267 -16.11 -8.55 -7.22
C LEU A 267 -16.94 -7.35 -6.74
N ALA A 268 -18.10 -7.59 -6.14
CA ALA A 268 -18.91 -6.52 -5.53
C ALA A 268 -18.18 -5.85 -4.37
N LEU A 269 -17.48 -6.62 -3.54
CA LEU A 269 -16.64 -6.11 -2.46
C LEU A 269 -15.53 -5.20 -3.02
N TYR A 270 -14.78 -5.65 -4.02
CA TYR A 270 -13.75 -4.83 -4.66
C TYR A 270 -14.32 -3.57 -5.32
N ARG A 271 -15.49 -3.64 -5.94
CA ARG A 271 -16.17 -2.45 -6.49
C ARG A 271 -16.48 -1.43 -5.42
N ASN A 272 -16.95 -1.85 -4.25
CA ASN A 272 -17.21 -0.97 -3.12
C ASN A 272 -15.94 -0.25 -2.64
N TYR A 273 -14.84 -0.97 -2.44
CA TYR A 273 -13.56 -0.39 -2.02
C TYR A 273 -12.91 0.51 -3.08
N ASN A 274 -13.31 0.39 -4.33
CA ASN A 274 -12.80 1.18 -5.45
C ASN A 274 -13.82 2.20 -6.00
N ALA A 275 -14.96 2.36 -5.33
CA ALA A 275 -15.94 3.38 -5.69
C ALA A 275 -15.36 4.80 -5.49
N PRO A 276 -15.79 5.78 -6.28
CA PRO A 276 -15.29 7.16 -6.17
C PRO A 276 -15.39 7.75 -4.76
N GLU A 277 -16.43 7.36 -4.01
CA GLU A 277 -16.71 7.86 -2.66
C GLU A 277 -15.86 7.19 -1.57
N ALA A 278 -15.25 6.04 -1.86
CA ALA A 278 -14.54 5.23 -0.87
C ALA A 278 -13.38 5.98 -0.20
N ALA A 279 -12.62 6.76 -0.97
CA ALA A 279 -11.50 7.56 -0.46
C ALA A 279 -11.97 8.65 0.52
N LEU A 280 -13.08 9.33 0.20
CA LEU A 280 -13.66 10.37 1.06
C LEU A 280 -14.26 9.77 2.33
N GLN A 281 -14.93 8.61 2.22
CA GLN A 281 -15.43 7.87 3.39
C GLN A 281 -14.28 7.42 4.30
N ALA A 282 -13.17 6.93 3.73
CA ALA A 282 -11.96 6.59 4.47
C ALA A 282 -11.40 7.83 5.20
N PHE A 283 -11.32 8.97 4.53
CA PHE A 283 -10.87 10.21 5.15
C PHE A 283 -11.75 10.62 6.34
N HIS A 284 -13.07 10.69 6.17
CA HIS A 284 -13.98 11.11 7.25
C HIS A 284 -14.03 10.12 8.42
N SER A 285 -13.89 8.83 8.15
CA SER A 285 -13.92 7.81 9.21
C SER A 285 -12.62 7.71 10.00
N ASP A 286 -11.48 8.08 9.40
CA ASP A 286 -10.14 7.88 9.96
C ASP A 286 -9.37 9.20 10.05
N PHE A 287 -8.70 9.61 8.99
CA PHE A 287 -7.69 10.70 9.01
C PHE A 287 -8.29 12.04 9.37
N GLY A 288 -9.44 12.40 8.77
CA GLY A 288 -10.16 13.63 9.09
C GLY A 288 -10.69 13.64 10.53
N ALA A 289 -11.14 12.50 11.03
CA ALA A 289 -11.54 12.35 12.43
C ALA A 289 -10.34 12.50 13.37
N ALA A 290 -9.20 11.89 13.03
CA ALA A 290 -7.97 12.01 13.79
C ALA A 290 -7.45 13.46 13.85
N LEU A 291 -7.59 14.24 12.77
CA LEU A 291 -7.21 15.68 12.78
C LEU A 291 -8.01 16.50 13.79
N MET A 292 -9.22 16.07 14.17
CA MET A 292 -10.08 16.73 15.14
C MET A 292 -9.81 16.28 16.59
N GLU A 293 -8.85 15.41 16.82
CA GLU A 293 -8.45 14.91 18.12
C GLU A 293 -7.91 16.06 19.00
N PRO A 294 -8.50 16.33 20.19
CA PRO A 294 -8.30 17.58 20.92
C PRO A 294 -7.15 17.55 21.95
N SER A 295 -6.35 16.47 22.03
CA SER A 295 -5.31 16.39 23.06
C SER A 295 -4.25 17.48 22.91
N PRO A 296 -3.69 17.99 24.02
CA PRO A 296 -2.57 18.93 23.95
C PRO A 296 -1.33 18.35 23.25
N GLN A 297 -1.18 17.03 23.23
CA GLN A 297 -0.10 16.30 22.56
C GLN A 297 -0.31 16.20 21.05
N GLN A 298 -1.52 16.49 20.54
CA GLN A 298 -1.88 16.47 19.12
C GLN A 298 -1.60 15.09 18.48
N PHE A 299 -1.96 14.02 19.17
CA PHE A 299 -1.73 12.64 18.68
C PHE A 299 -2.30 12.41 17.29
N GLY A 300 -3.51 12.92 17.03
CA GLY A 300 -4.15 12.80 15.72
C GLY A 300 -3.35 13.46 14.60
N ARG A 301 -2.76 14.63 14.83
CA ARG A 301 -1.89 15.28 13.83
C ARG A 301 -0.61 14.50 13.60
N GLY A 302 -0.03 13.91 14.65
CA GLY A 302 1.12 13.01 14.52
C GLY A 302 0.80 11.78 13.68
N TYR A 303 -0.36 11.16 13.95
CA TYR A 303 -0.85 10.01 13.19
C TYR A 303 -1.05 10.34 11.70
N VAL A 304 -1.74 11.44 11.38
CA VAL A 304 -1.97 11.85 9.99
C VAL A 304 -0.67 12.22 9.29
N GLY A 305 0.25 12.93 9.95
CA GLY A 305 1.55 13.26 9.38
C GLY A 305 2.39 12.03 9.04
N TYR A 306 2.35 11.00 9.88
CA TYR A 306 2.95 9.69 9.58
C TYR A 306 2.30 9.05 8.35
N TRP A 307 0.96 8.97 8.32
CA TRP A 307 0.20 8.39 7.23
C TRP A 307 0.49 9.04 5.88
N GLU A 308 0.46 10.37 5.84
CA GLU A 308 0.79 11.14 4.62
C GLU A 308 2.23 10.90 4.17
N THR A 309 3.18 10.91 5.10
CA THR A 309 4.59 10.64 4.79
C THR A 309 4.77 9.24 4.21
N ARG A 310 4.12 8.21 4.79
CA ARG A 310 4.17 6.84 4.27
C ARG A 310 3.62 6.78 2.85
N ASN A 311 2.45 7.37 2.59
CA ASN A 311 1.86 7.40 1.24
C ASN A 311 2.76 8.10 0.21
N LEU A 312 3.36 9.24 0.56
CA LEU A 312 4.31 9.96 -0.32
C LEU A 312 5.51 9.07 -0.69
N ARG A 313 6.07 8.35 0.27
CA ARG A 313 7.20 7.43 0.04
C ARG A 313 6.81 6.24 -0.81
N MET A 314 5.66 5.63 -0.53
CA MET A 314 5.13 4.53 -1.34
C MET A 314 4.89 4.95 -2.80
N VAL A 315 4.37 6.15 -3.02
CA VAL A 315 4.19 6.71 -4.37
C VAL A 315 5.52 7.07 -5.03
N ALA A 316 6.52 7.53 -4.27
CA ALA A 316 7.89 7.72 -4.78
C ALA A 316 8.49 6.38 -5.24
N ASN A 317 8.32 5.30 -4.47
CA ASN A 317 8.76 3.95 -4.87
C ASN A 317 8.05 3.47 -6.16
N ILE A 318 6.76 3.78 -6.34
CA ILE A 318 6.06 3.52 -7.61
C ILE A 318 6.68 4.34 -8.74
N ARG A 319 7.04 5.61 -8.48
CA ARG A 319 7.69 6.45 -9.49
C ARG A 319 9.03 5.89 -9.96
N ASP A 320 9.81 5.30 -9.05
CA ASP A 320 11.05 4.62 -9.38
C ASP A 320 10.80 3.44 -10.33
N VAL A 321 9.77 2.63 -10.08
CA VAL A 321 9.38 1.52 -10.98
C VAL A 321 9.00 2.05 -12.36
N LEU A 322 8.21 3.12 -12.43
CA LEU A 322 7.80 3.76 -13.70
C LEU A 322 8.98 4.38 -14.44
N GLY A 323 9.99 4.89 -13.71
CA GLY A 323 11.22 5.44 -14.27
C GLY A 323 12.11 4.39 -14.95
N GLN A 324 12.13 3.16 -14.41
CA GLN A 324 12.88 2.04 -14.98
C GLN A 324 12.24 1.46 -16.25
N ALA A 325 10.93 1.66 -16.43
CA ALA A 325 10.19 1.08 -17.55
C ALA A 325 9.10 2.05 -18.06
N PRO A 326 9.49 3.17 -18.71
CA PRO A 326 8.57 4.20 -19.18
C PRO A 326 7.54 3.65 -20.19
N GLY A 327 6.33 4.18 -20.15
CA GLY A 327 5.25 3.85 -21.08
C GLY A 327 4.52 2.54 -20.80
N LYS A 328 4.68 1.96 -19.60
CA LYS A 328 4.02 0.71 -19.19
C LYS A 328 2.72 0.93 -18.44
N ARG A 329 1.92 -0.14 -18.43
CA ARG A 329 0.77 -0.29 -17.54
C ARG A 329 1.23 -0.87 -16.22
N LEU A 330 1.06 -0.13 -15.13
CA LEU A 330 1.37 -0.57 -13.78
C LEU A 330 0.08 -0.74 -12.97
N LEU A 331 -0.08 -1.92 -12.36
CA LEU A 331 -1.11 -2.20 -11.37
C LEU A 331 -0.51 -2.03 -9.97
N ALA A 332 -1.01 -1.09 -9.20
CA ALA A 332 -0.67 -0.94 -7.78
C ALA A 332 -1.78 -1.54 -6.91
N ILE A 333 -1.49 -2.58 -6.15
CA ILE A 333 -2.43 -3.22 -5.21
C ILE A 333 -2.05 -2.79 -3.80
N VAL A 334 -2.99 -2.14 -3.12
CA VAL A 334 -2.74 -1.49 -1.83
C VAL A 334 -4.00 -1.55 -0.97
N GLY A 335 -3.86 -1.48 0.35
CA GLY A 335 -5.00 -1.33 1.24
C GLY A 335 -5.89 -0.15 0.82
N ALA A 336 -7.19 -0.34 0.81
CA ALA A 336 -8.15 0.61 0.21
C ALA A 336 -8.04 2.04 0.77
N SER A 337 -7.62 2.21 2.02
CA SER A 337 -7.42 3.52 2.64
C SER A 337 -6.26 4.33 2.02
N HIS A 338 -5.30 3.67 1.37
CA HIS A 338 -4.19 4.32 0.66
C HIS A 338 -4.58 4.81 -0.73
N LYS A 339 -5.59 4.19 -1.37
CA LYS A 339 -5.93 4.41 -2.78
C LYS A 339 -6.09 5.90 -3.13
N GLY A 340 -6.87 6.64 -2.35
CA GLY A 340 -7.12 8.05 -2.61
C GLY A 340 -5.85 8.91 -2.59
N TYR A 341 -4.95 8.64 -1.65
CA TYR A 341 -3.63 9.30 -1.57
C TYR A 341 -2.74 8.93 -2.75
N TYR A 342 -2.72 7.66 -3.15
CA TYR A 342 -1.96 7.20 -4.31
C TYR A 342 -2.42 7.91 -5.58
N GLU A 343 -3.71 7.91 -5.85
CA GLU A 343 -4.27 8.56 -7.03
C GLU A 343 -4.00 10.07 -7.02
N ALA A 344 -4.18 10.74 -5.88
CA ALA A 344 -3.91 12.16 -5.75
C ALA A 344 -2.44 12.51 -6.06
N TYR A 345 -1.49 11.76 -5.48
CA TYR A 345 -0.05 12.03 -5.67
C TYR A 345 0.46 11.59 -7.04
N LEU A 346 0.03 10.44 -7.55
CA LEU A 346 0.36 9.98 -8.90
C LEU A 346 -0.19 10.94 -9.97
N ASN A 347 -1.36 11.55 -9.71
CA ASN A 347 -1.93 12.54 -10.61
C ASN A 347 -1.09 13.81 -10.74
N GLN A 348 -0.16 14.11 -9.83
CA GLN A 348 0.78 15.22 -9.97
C GLN A 348 1.93 14.92 -10.97
N MET A 349 2.12 13.67 -11.39
CA MET A 349 3.22 13.28 -12.29
C MET A 349 2.85 13.57 -13.76
N HIS A 350 3.74 14.26 -14.50
CA HIS A 350 3.46 14.78 -15.83
C HIS A 350 3.18 13.71 -16.89
N ASP A 351 3.82 12.54 -16.78
CA ASP A 351 3.75 11.44 -17.75
C ASP A 351 2.91 10.25 -17.27
N VAL A 352 2.14 10.44 -16.19
CA VAL A 352 1.25 9.41 -15.61
C VAL A 352 -0.21 9.70 -15.95
N GLN A 353 -0.90 8.69 -16.45
CA GLN A 353 -2.35 8.64 -16.63
C GLN A 353 -2.93 7.62 -15.66
N LEU A 354 -3.85 8.07 -14.81
CA LEU A 354 -4.61 7.17 -13.94
C LEU A 354 -5.68 6.44 -14.75
N VAL A 355 -5.88 5.18 -14.41
CA VAL A 355 -6.94 4.33 -14.96
C VAL A 355 -8.00 4.14 -13.90
N ASP A 356 -9.27 4.38 -14.24
CA ASP A 356 -10.37 4.18 -13.31
C ASP A 356 -10.57 2.69 -13.01
N ALA A 357 -10.37 2.32 -11.74
CA ALA A 357 -10.60 0.95 -11.27
C ALA A 357 -12.07 0.51 -11.47
N GLY A 358 -13.02 1.43 -11.35
CA GLY A 358 -14.43 1.16 -11.58
C GLY A 358 -14.72 0.67 -13.01
N GLU A 359 -13.99 1.19 -14.00
CA GLU A 359 -14.11 0.73 -15.39
C GLU A 359 -13.59 -0.70 -15.59
N ILE A 360 -12.45 -0.99 -14.99
CA ILE A 360 -11.84 -2.32 -15.09
C ILE A 360 -12.67 -3.39 -14.35
N LEU A 361 -13.30 -3.02 -13.25
CA LEU A 361 -14.09 -3.93 -12.41
C LEU A 361 -15.54 -4.13 -12.88
N ARG A 362 -16.01 -3.48 -13.93
CA ARG A 362 -17.36 -3.67 -14.50
C ARG A 362 -17.57 -5.05 -15.16
#